data_622b21f13bbebf51f73c2f5f7eebbec6
#
_entry.id   622b21f13bbebf51f73c2f5f7eebbec6
#
_cell.length_a   1.000
_cell.length_b   1.000
_cell.length_c   1.000
_cell.angle_alpha   90.00
_cell.angle_beta   90.00
_cell.angle_gamma   90.00
#
_symmetry.space_group_name_H-M   'P 1'
#
loop_
_entity.id
_entity.type
_entity.pdbx_description
1 polymer ?
#
loop_
_entity_poly.entity_id
_entity_poly.type
_entity_poly.pdbx_seq_one_letter_code
_entity_poly.pdbx_strand_id
1 'polypeptide(L)'
;MPGAGQQDLGGKVLSTRTRRSGSRAAALLRLAAVTVGRTQTALGAFYRRLSARVGKAKAVTATARKIATLFYNTLRHGIDYADPGASYYEDRYRARVLANLRRRAKSLGYMLHEMPASG
;
A
#
# COMPACT_ATOMS: atom_id res chain seq x y z
N MET A 1 13.23 10.28 26.14
CA MET A 1 13.42 10.35 26.09
C MET A 1 13.51 10.25 25.91
N PRO A 2 13.81 9.91 25.85
CA PRO A 2 14.22 9.79 25.72
C PRO A 2 14.48 9.79 25.51
N GLY A 3 14.86 9.73 25.43
CA GLY A 3 15.39 9.88 25.36
C GLY A 3 15.91 9.88 25.21
N ALA A 4 16.11 10.06 25.23
CA ALA A 4 16.76 10.21 25.25
C ALA A 4 17.35 9.86 25.05
N GLY A 5 17.54 9.72 25.11
CA GLY A 5 18.17 9.70 25.03
C GLY A 5 18.94 9.01 25.06
N GLN A 6 19.16 8.68 25.23
CA GLN A 6 19.94 8.34 25.43
C GLN A 6 20.82 8.76 25.33
N GLN A 7 21.04 8.91 25.55
CA GLN A 7 21.78 9.53 25.58
C GLN A 7 23.18 9.40 25.72
N ASP A 8 23.82 8.47 25.94
CA ASP A 8 25.24 8.29 26.02
C ASP A 8 25.84 8.10 24.64
N LEU A 9 27.15 8.01 24.52
CA LEU A 9 27.81 7.84 23.22
C LEU A 9 27.42 6.54 22.56
N GLY A 10 27.28 5.49 23.35
CA GLY A 10 26.85 4.19 22.84
C GLY A 10 25.48 4.26 22.19
N GLY A 11 24.55 4.96 22.83
CA GLY A 11 23.23 5.15 22.28
C GLY A 11 23.24 5.89 20.96
N LYS A 12 24.06 6.92 20.86
CA LYS A 12 24.18 7.68 19.62
C LYS A 12 24.72 6.83 18.48
N VAL A 13 25.75 6.02 18.73
CA VAL A 13 26.32 5.17 17.71
C VAL A 13 25.31 4.14 17.23
N LEU A 14 24.60 3.50 18.15
CA LEU A 14 23.58 2.53 17.80
C LEU A 14 22.45 3.20 17.00
N SER A 15 22.03 4.37 17.39
CA SER A 15 21.01 5.11 16.70
C SER A 15 21.40 5.41 15.26
N THR A 16 22.64 5.81 15.02
CA THR A 16 23.14 6.09 13.69
C THR A 16 23.15 4.82 12.83
N ARG A 17 23.61 3.71 13.40
CA ARG A 17 23.62 2.43 12.71
C ARG A 17 22.22 1.97 12.32
N THR A 18 21.30 2.06 13.26
CA THR A 18 19.91 1.70 13.02
C THR A 18 19.31 2.56 11.91
N ARG A 19 19.65 3.83 11.92
CA ARG A 19 19.15 4.76 10.90
C ARG A 19 19.65 4.39 9.50
N ARG A 20 20.92 3.99 9.37
CA ARG A 20 21.46 3.56 8.11
C ARG A 20 20.79 2.29 7.60
N SER A 21 20.60 1.31 8.46
CA SER A 21 19.87 0.09 8.11
C SER A 21 18.45 0.39 7.70
N GLY A 22 17.76 1.24 8.46
CA GLY A 22 16.42 1.66 8.13
C GLY A 22 16.35 2.36 6.78
N SER A 23 17.37 3.19 6.48
CA SER A 23 17.43 3.91 5.21
C SER A 23 17.62 2.94 4.03
N ARG A 24 18.47 1.93 4.18
CA ARG A 24 18.66 0.92 3.15
C ARG A 24 17.40 0.10 2.94
N ALA A 25 16.75 -0.32 4.03
CA ALA A 25 15.51 -1.07 3.96
C ALA A 25 14.43 -0.25 3.27
N ALA A 26 14.34 1.03 3.60
CA ALA A 26 13.37 1.93 2.97
C ALA A 26 13.62 2.06 1.48
N ALA A 27 14.89 2.17 1.07
CA ALA A 27 15.24 2.26 -0.35
C ALA A 27 14.87 0.99 -1.10
N LEU A 28 15.15 -0.17 -0.50
CA LEU A 28 14.81 -1.46 -1.11
C LEU A 28 13.32 -1.65 -1.22
N LEU A 29 12.56 -1.22 -0.20
CA LEU A 29 11.11 -1.33 -0.23
C LEU A 29 10.50 -0.42 -1.30
N ARG A 30 11.05 0.76 -1.49
CA ARG A 30 10.60 1.64 -2.55
C ARG A 30 10.87 1.05 -3.93
N LEU A 31 12.05 0.46 -4.10
CA LEU A 31 12.38 -0.20 -5.35
C LEU A 31 11.43 -1.37 -5.62
N ALA A 32 11.16 -2.17 -4.58
CA ALA A 32 10.22 -3.28 -4.69
C ALA A 32 8.82 -2.79 -5.08
N ALA A 33 8.38 -1.68 -4.49
CA ALA A 33 7.07 -1.10 -4.80
C ALA A 33 6.98 -0.70 -6.28
N VAL A 34 8.00 -0.03 -6.80
CA VAL A 34 8.01 0.37 -8.20
C VAL A 34 8.02 -0.85 -9.12
N THR A 35 8.81 -1.86 -8.75
CA THR A 35 8.92 -3.09 -9.53
C THR A 35 7.58 -3.84 -9.56
N VAL A 36 6.92 -3.95 -8.41
CA VAL A 36 5.63 -4.66 -8.33
C VAL A 36 4.55 -3.94 -9.13
N GLY A 37 4.68 -2.64 -9.30
CA GLY A 37 3.73 -1.85 -10.09
C GLY A 37 3.66 -2.26 -11.56
N ARG A 38 4.65 -3.01 -12.03
CA ARG A 38 4.70 -3.51 -13.40
C ARG A 38 4.14 -4.92 -13.55
N THR A 39 3.67 -5.51 -12.47
CA THR A 39 3.19 -6.89 -12.48
C THR A 39 1.67 -6.96 -12.50
N GLN A 40 1.15 -8.11 -12.91
CA GLN A 40 -0.29 -8.37 -12.93
C GLN A 40 -0.74 -8.98 -11.61
N THR A 41 -0.28 -8.41 -10.52
CA THR A 41 -0.63 -8.82 -9.18
C THR A 41 -1.59 -7.82 -8.56
N ALA A 42 -2.22 -8.22 -7.45
CA ALA A 42 -3.08 -7.31 -6.70
C ALA A 42 -2.29 -6.13 -6.16
N LEU A 43 -1.07 -6.36 -5.70
CA LEU A 43 -0.20 -5.28 -5.25
C LEU A 43 0.15 -4.33 -6.39
N GLY A 44 0.40 -4.88 -7.58
CA GLY A 44 0.66 -4.07 -8.76
C GLY A 44 -0.52 -3.20 -9.11
N ALA A 45 -1.72 -3.78 -9.09
CA ALA A 45 -2.96 -3.03 -9.36
C ALA A 45 -3.18 -1.94 -8.31
N PHE A 46 -2.93 -2.26 -7.04
CA PHE A 46 -3.02 -1.28 -5.96
C PHE A 46 -2.10 -0.10 -6.23
N TYR A 47 -0.86 -0.36 -6.58
CA TYR A 47 0.12 0.69 -6.88
C TYR A 47 -0.34 1.55 -8.05
N ARG A 48 -0.78 0.94 -9.14
CA ARG A 48 -1.20 1.67 -10.34
C ARG A 48 -2.41 2.54 -10.07
N ARG A 49 -3.40 2.02 -9.34
CA ARG A 49 -4.60 2.81 -8.99
C ARG A 49 -4.27 3.96 -8.08
N LEU A 50 -3.45 3.69 -7.06
CA LEU A 50 -3.07 4.73 -6.12
C LEU A 50 -2.21 5.80 -6.80
N SER A 51 -1.29 5.38 -7.67
CA SER A 51 -0.43 6.29 -8.41
C SER A 51 -1.25 7.26 -9.28
N ALA A 52 -2.29 6.74 -9.94
CA ALA A 52 -3.16 7.57 -10.76
C ALA A 52 -3.96 8.57 -9.93
N ARG A 53 -4.30 8.22 -8.69
CA ARG A 53 -5.16 9.05 -7.84
C ARG A 53 -4.38 10.07 -7.03
N VAL A 54 -3.26 9.69 -6.43
CA VAL A 54 -2.54 10.58 -5.49
C VAL A 54 -1.11 10.86 -5.90
N GLY A 55 -0.65 10.33 -7.02
CA GLY A 55 0.69 10.55 -7.50
C GLY A 55 1.65 9.43 -7.13
N LYS A 56 2.73 9.36 -7.90
CA LYS A 56 3.69 8.26 -7.81
C LYS A 56 4.39 8.21 -6.45
N ALA A 57 4.81 9.35 -5.93
CA ALA A 57 5.57 9.37 -4.67
C ALA A 57 4.77 8.79 -3.51
N LYS A 58 3.50 9.19 -3.39
CA LYS A 58 2.63 8.66 -2.33
C LYS A 58 2.31 7.19 -2.55
N ALA A 59 2.12 6.80 -3.82
CA ALA A 59 1.85 5.42 -4.16
C ALA A 59 3.03 4.51 -3.82
N VAL A 60 4.25 4.96 -4.09
CA VAL A 60 5.45 4.21 -3.74
C VAL A 60 5.53 3.99 -2.24
N THR A 61 5.32 5.04 -1.45
CA THR A 61 5.37 4.94 0.01
C THR A 61 4.30 3.99 0.55
N ALA A 62 3.07 4.12 0.09
CA ALA A 62 1.98 3.26 0.55
C ALA A 62 2.20 1.80 0.17
N THR A 63 2.65 1.55 -1.05
CA THR A 63 2.91 0.20 -1.52
C THR A 63 4.08 -0.43 -0.77
N ALA A 64 5.13 0.35 -0.50
CA ALA A 64 6.27 -0.11 0.29
C ALA A 64 5.82 -0.53 1.69
N ARG A 65 4.93 0.22 2.31
CA ARG A 65 4.37 -0.13 3.62
C ARG A 65 3.60 -1.45 3.58
N LYS A 66 2.81 -1.64 2.53
CA LYS A 66 2.08 -2.90 2.37
C LYS A 66 3.04 -4.08 2.22
N ILE A 67 4.07 -3.93 1.43
CA ILE A 67 5.07 -4.97 1.25
C ILE A 67 5.75 -5.29 2.58
N ALA A 68 6.13 -4.26 3.33
CA ALA A 68 6.76 -4.45 4.64
C ALA A 68 5.84 -5.18 5.61
N THR A 69 4.56 -4.85 5.62
CA THR A 69 3.57 -5.51 6.48
C THR A 69 3.42 -6.98 6.10
N LEU A 70 3.33 -7.27 4.81
CA LEU A 70 3.21 -8.65 4.35
C LEU A 70 4.45 -9.46 4.70
N PHE A 71 5.61 -8.87 4.53
CA PHE A 71 6.87 -9.51 4.87
C PHE A 71 6.95 -9.79 6.37
N TYR A 72 6.60 -8.82 7.19
CA TYR A 72 6.57 -8.97 8.64
C TYR A 72 5.63 -10.09 9.06
N ASN A 73 4.44 -10.14 8.48
CA ASN A 73 3.46 -11.17 8.81
C ASN A 73 3.95 -12.56 8.42
N THR A 74 4.63 -12.67 7.29
CA THR A 74 5.21 -13.94 6.86
C THR A 74 6.27 -14.42 7.85
N LEU A 75 7.15 -13.53 8.27
CA LEU A 75 8.21 -13.88 9.22
C LEU A 75 7.67 -14.21 10.60
N ARG A 76 6.69 -13.43 11.06
CA ARG A 76 6.20 -13.58 12.43
C ARG A 76 5.23 -14.73 12.58
N HIS A 77 4.37 -14.95 11.62
CA HIS A 77 3.27 -15.91 11.73
C HIS A 77 3.43 -17.12 10.84
N GLY A 78 4.48 -17.17 10.02
CA GLY A 78 4.71 -18.28 9.11
C GLY A 78 3.65 -18.40 8.04
N ILE A 79 2.93 -17.33 7.75
CA ILE A 79 1.87 -17.34 6.75
C ILE A 79 2.44 -16.88 5.41
N ASP A 80 2.32 -17.73 4.41
CA ASP A 80 2.75 -17.37 3.06
C ASP A 80 1.72 -16.44 2.44
N TYR A 81 2.22 -15.39 1.81
CA TYR A 81 1.36 -14.49 1.07
C TYR A 81 1.09 -15.08 -0.32
N ALA A 82 -0.17 -15.19 -0.67
CA ALA A 82 -0.59 -15.57 -2.01
C ALA A 82 -1.32 -14.39 -2.62
N ASP A 83 -0.77 -13.84 -3.69
CA ASP A 83 -1.39 -12.69 -4.33
C ASP A 83 -2.60 -13.13 -5.16
N PRO A 84 -3.78 -12.54 -4.93
CA PRO A 84 -4.99 -12.95 -5.65
C PRO A 84 -5.07 -12.46 -7.10
N GLY A 85 -4.12 -11.65 -7.53
CA GLY A 85 -4.08 -11.16 -8.90
C GLY A 85 -4.72 -9.80 -9.10
N ALA A 86 -4.34 -9.14 -10.19
CA ALA A 86 -4.80 -7.80 -10.49
C ALA A 86 -6.32 -7.75 -10.72
N SER A 87 -6.88 -8.74 -11.41
CA SER A 87 -8.32 -8.78 -11.66
C SER A 87 -9.13 -8.79 -10.38
N TYR A 88 -8.69 -9.58 -9.41
CA TYR A 88 -9.35 -9.64 -8.11
C TYR A 88 -9.34 -8.27 -7.43
N TYR A 89 -8.19 -7.61 -7.46
CA TYR A 89 -8.09 -6.27 -6.88
C TYR A 89 -9.00 -5.27 -7.60
N GLU A 90 -9.01 -5.31 -8.93
CA GLU A 90 -9.81 -4.39 -9.73
C GLU A 90 -11.30 -4.57 -9.46
N ASP A 91 -11.76 -5.81 -9.33
CA ASP A 91 -13.16 -6.09 -9.03
C ASP A 91 -13.55 -5.54 -7.66
N ARG A 92 -12.70 -5.74 -6.67
CA ARG A 92 -12.96 -5.22 -5.33
C ARG A 92 -12.93 -3.70 -5.29
N TYR A 93 -12.00 -3.11 -6.02
CA TYR A 93 -11.90 -1.66 -6.12
C TYR A 93 -13.18 -1.10 -6.74
N ARG A 94 -13.64 -1.69 -7.82
CA ARG A 94 -14.85 -1.29 -8.50
C ARG A 94 -16.06 -1.39 -7.57
N ALA A 95 -16.17 -2.48 -6.83
CA ALA A 95 -17.27 -2.67 -5.89
C ALA A 95 -17.28 -1.58 -4.81
N ARG A 96 -16.11 -1.23 -4.30
CA ARG A 96 -15.98 -0.15 -3.30
C ARG A 96 -16.42 1.19 -3.86
N VAL A 97 -15.97 1.50 -5.07
CA VAL A 97 -16.33 2.76 -5.73
C VAL A 97 -17.83 2.85 -5.93
N LEU A 98 -18.46 1.76 -6.39
CA LEU A 98 -19.90 1.73 -6.59
C LEU A 98 -20.66 1.89 -5.29
N ALA A 99 -20.22 1.22 -4.22
CA ALA A 99 -20.85 1.35 -2.92
C ALA A 99 -20.78 2.79 -2.40
N ASN A 100 -19.63 3.43 -2.58
CA ASN A 100 -19.45 4.82 -2.16
C ASN A 100 -20.33 5.77 -2.97
N LEU A 101 -20.41 5.54 -4.28
CA LEU A 101 -21.26 6.35 -5.15
C LEU A 101 -22.73 6.22 -4.79
N ARG A 102 -23.18 4.99 -4.48
CA ARG A 102 -24.57 4.76 -4.07
C ARG A 102 -24.90 5.51 -2.78
N ARG A 103 -24.03 5.46 -1.80
CA ARG A 103 -24.23 6.18 -0.55
C ARG A 103 -24.29 7.68 -0.78
N ARG A 104 -23.39 8.17 -1.61
CA ARG A 104 -23.32 9.59 -1.90
C ARG A 104 -24.55 10.05 -2.65
N ALA A 105 -24.97 9.29 -3.66
CA ALA A 105 -26.20 9.60 -4.41
C ALA A 105 -27.39 9.63 -3.49
N LYS A 106 -27.53 8.65 -2.60
CA LYS A 106 -28.63 8.56 -1.66
C LYS A 106 -28.68 9.77 -0.73
N SER A 107 -27.52 10.19 -0.23
CA SER A 107 -27.45 11.34 0.68
C SER A 107 -27.88 12.64 0.00
N LEU A 108 -27.77 12.69 -1.32
CA LEU A 108 -28.18 13.87 -2.11
C LEU A 108 -29.58 13.73 -2.70
N GLY A 109 -30.26 12.62 -2.42
CA GLY A 109 -31.60 12.38 -2.90
C GLY A 109 -31.68 11.73 -4.27
N TYR A 110 -30.62 11.05 -4.69
CA TYR A 110 -30.57 10.40 -5.99
C TYR A 110 -30.38 8.90 -5.85
N MET A 111 -30.71 8.18 -6.90
CA MET A 111 -30.46 6.75 -7.01
C MET A 111 -29.48 6.51 -8.13
N LEU A 112 -28.60 5.53 -7.92
CA LEU A 112 -27.64 5.13 -8.92
C LEU A 112 -28.20 3.93 -9.67
N HIS A 113 -28.28 4.03 -10.99
CA HIS A 113 -28.77 2.95 -11.83
C HIS A 113 -27.68 2.49 -12.77
N GLU A 114 -27.60 1.19 -12.95
CA GLU A 114 -26.71 0.62 -13.95
C GLU A 114 -27.27 0.91 -15.34
N MET A 115 -26.41 1.36 -16.22
CA MET A 115 -26.80 1.56 -17.61
C MET A 115 -27.01 0.23 -18.29
N PRO A 116 -28.02 0.12 -19.18
CA PRO A 116 -28.17 -1.14 -19.94
C PRO A 116 -26.93 -1.41 -20.75
N ALA A 117 -26.56 -2.68 -20.85
CA ALA A 117 -25.44 -3.06 -21.66
C ALA A 117 -25.68 -2.63 -23.10
N SER A 118 -24.73 -1.87 -23.66
CA SER A 118 -24.86 -1.50 -25.07
C SER A 118 -24.61 -2.73 -25.90
N GLY A 119 -25.57 -3.06 -26.71
CA GLY A 119 -25.51 -4.22 -27.55
C GLY A 119 -24.42 -4.17 -28.55
#